data_0039567c895fe7a28285b438de5d659f
#
_entry.id   0039567c895fe7a28285b438de5d659f
#
_cell.length_a   1.000
_cell.length_b   1.000
_cell.length_c   1.000
_cell.angle_alpha   90.00
_cell.angle_beta   90.00
_cell.angle_gamma   90.00
#
_symmetry.space_group_name_H-M   'P 1'
#
loop_
_entity.id
_entity.type
_entity.pdbx_description
1 polymer ?
#
loop_
_entity_poly.entity_id
_entity_poly.type
_entity_poly.pdbx_seq_one_letter_code
_entity_poly.pdbx_strand_id
1 'polypeptide(L)'
;IDSSEGVELLPYEGHEDHDHGDSEEAGDHFDPHIWMDPGRAAQMVENIGAGLALADPLHAEAYQKRAQDASAQLLNWKSTLRDIIASDQPDLRLPHRELITFHDGFQYFAQAFDLDILKAIEEEEGSEASAAEIREIVSLIRTYEIPAIFTEVNGSDSTAQAIARETGVAVCPLSMIMSGDGDGLDSYCDAISENVETIANALS
;
A
#
# COMPACT_ATOMS: atom_id res chain seq x y z
N ILE A 1 -2.10 21.30 -10.40
CA ILE A 1 -1.06 20.29 -10.63
C ILE A 1 -1.73 18.95 -10.41
N ASP A 2 -1.74 18.12 -11.43
CA ASP A 2 -2.11 16.71 -11.29
C ASP A 2 -0.84 15.89 -11.03
N SER A 3 -0.71 15.36 -9.82
CA SER A 3 0.47 14.59 -9.44
C SER A 3 0.44 13.17 -10.00
N SER A 4 -0.72 12.67 -10.41
CA SER A 4 -0.89 11.32 -10.98
C SER A 4 -0.72 11.26 -12.50
N GLU A 5 -0.47 12.38 -13.18
CA GLU A 5 -0.34 12.41 -14.63
C GLU A 5 0.71 11.40 -15.14
N GLY A 6 0.28 10.48 -16.02
CA GLY A 6 1.14 9.45 -16.59
C GLY A 6 1.59 8.36 -15.61
N VAL A 7 1.10 8.33 -14.38
CA VAL A 7 1.32 7.21 -13.44
C VAL A 7 0.44 6.04 -13.87
N GLU A 8 0.99 4.83 -13.91
CA GLU A 8 0.21 3.62 -14.14
C GLU A 8 -0.71 3.36 -12.94
N LEU A 9 -2.02 3.44 -13.17
CA LEU A 9 -3.03 3.24 -12.13
C LEU A 9 -3.50 1.78 -12.10
N LEU A 10 -3.70 1.26 -10.88
CA LEU A 10 -4.30 -0.06 -10.67
C LEU A 10 -5.82 0.07 -10.56
N PRO A 11 -6.59 -0.90 -11.09
CA PRO A 11 -8.02 -0.94 -10.88
C PRO A 11 -8.31 -1.13 -9.39
N TYR A 12 -9.41 -0.56 -8.90
CA TYR A 12 -9.90 -0.81 -7.56
C TYR A 12 -10.69 -2.14 -7.55
N GLU A 13 -10.20 -3.15 -6.83
CA GLU A 13 -10.80 -4.49 -6.87
C GLU A 13 -12.04 -4.64 -5.98
N GLY A 14 -12.36 -3.66 -5.12
CA GLY A 14 -13.48 -3.66 -4.18
C GLY A 14 -14.90 -3.51 -4.78
N HIS A 15 -15.03 -3.33 -6.10
CA HIS A 15 -16.31 -3.27 -6.79
C HIS A 15 -16.54 -4.50 -7.67
N GLU A 16 -16.84 -5.64 -7.06
CA GLU A 16 -17.63 -6.64 -7.79
C GLU A 16 -19.06 -6.11 -7.93
N ASP A 17 -19.54 -6.03 -9.18
CA ASP A 17 -20.83 -5.53 -9.62
C ASP A 17 -22.00 -5.90 -8.69
N HIS A 18 -22.33 -5.07 -7.73
CA HIS A 18 -23.68 -5.02 -7.23
C HIS A 18 -24.49 -4.21 -8.23
N ASP A 19 -25.19 -4.95 -9.10
CA ASP A 19 -26.20 -4.49 -10.06
C ASP A 19 -27.22 -3.53 -9.37
N HIS A 20 -26.87 -2.26 -9.29
CA HIS A 20 -27.80 -1.17 -8.98
C HIS A 20 -28.00 -0.36 -10.25
N GLY A 21 -29.13 -0.63 -10.88
CA GLY A 21 -29.58 -0.12 -12.14
C GLY A 21 -29.36 1.38 -12.36
N ASP A 22 -29.00 1.68 -13.63
CA ASP A 22 -29.09 2.97 -14.29
C ASP A 22 -28.39 4.19 -13.65
N SER A 23 -27.04 4.23 -13.74
CA SER A 23 -26.35 5.48 -14.00
C SER A 23 -25.18 5.23 -14.95
N GLU A 24 -25.28 5.78 -16.15
CA GLU A 24 -24.26 5.81 -17.20
C GLU A 24 -23.10 6.73 -16.79
N GLU A 25 -22.28 6.30 -15.83
CA GLU A 25 -20.91 6.78 -15.63
C GLU A 25 -20.11 5.61 -15.02
N ALA A 26 -19.81 4.62 -15.85
CA ALA A 26 -18.73 3.70 -15.57
C ALA A 26 -17.41 4.47 -15.71
N GLY A 27 -17.10 5.33 -14.73
CA GLY A 27 -15.76 5.85 -14.55
C GLY A 27 -14.86 4.69 -14.13
N ASP A 28 -13.73 4.52 -14.81
CA ASP A 28 -12.71 3.59 -14.36
C ASP A 28 -12.36 3.94 -12.90
N HIS A 29 -12.78 3.10 -11.95
CA HIS A 29 -12.45 3.26 -10.55
C HIS A 29 -11.04 2.72 -10.35
N PHE A 30 -10.10 3.63 -10.15
CA PHE A 30 -8.72 3.29 -9.83
C PHE A 30 -8.47 3.40 -8.33
N ASP A 31 -7.62 2.53 -7.82
CA ASP A 31 -7.10 2.65 -6.46
C ASP A 31 -6.36 3.99 -6.30
N PRO A 32 -6.78 4.86 -5.36
CA PRO A 32 -6.17 6.16 -5.18
C PRO A 32 -4.84 6.13 -4.43
N HIS A 33 -4.45 5.01 -3.80
CA HIS A 33 -3.32 4.90 -2.87
C HIS A 33 -1.95 4.79 -3.58
N ILE A 34 -1.78 5.58 -4.65
CA ILE A 34 -0.62 5.56 -5.56
C ILE A 34 0.71 5.75 -4.80
N TRP A 35 0.70 6.59 -3.77
CA TRP A 35 1.89 6.91 -2.97
C TRP A 35 2.43 5.72 -2.16
N MET A 36 1.68 4.65 -2.01
CA MET A 36 2.13 3.45 -1.31
C MET A 36 3.25 2.70 -2.06
N ASP A 37 3.44 2.97 -3.36
CA ASP A 37 4.63 2.57 -4.12
C ASP A 37 5.64 3.73 -4.19
N PRO A 38 6.84 3.62 -3.56
CA PRO A 38 7.86 4.66 -3.67
C PRO A 38 8.30 4.99 -5.10
N GLY A 39 8.15 4.05 -6.05
CA GLY A 39 8.44 4.29 -7.46
C GLY A 39 7.40 5.20 -8.12
N ARG A 40 6.12 5.00 -7.81
CA ARG A 40 5.04 5.88 -8.25
C ARG A 40 5.08 7.23 -7.53
N ALA A 41 5.39 7.23 -6.23
CA ALA A 41 5.64 8.45 -5.47
C ALA A 41 6.77 9.30 -6.08
N ALA A 42 7.83 8.68 -6.59
CA ALA A 42 8.91 9.37 -7.30
C ALA A 42 8.40 10.10 -8.55
N GLN A 43 7.53 9.47 -9.35
CA GLN A 43 6.90 10.11 -10.50
C GLN A 43 5.96 11.26 -10.09
N MET A 44 5.17 11.06 -9.01
CA MET A 44 4.31 12.12 -8.47
C MET A 44 5.12 13.35 -8.06
N VAL A 45 6.27 13.17 -7.42
CA VAL A 45 7.17 14.26 -7.03
C VAL A 45 7.72 15.00 -8.25
N GLU A 46 8.07 14.31 -9.33
CA GLU A 46 8.51 14.94 -10.59
C GLU A 46 7.38 15.76 -11.23
N ASN A 47 6.16 15.25 -11.27
CA ASN A 47 4.99 15.98 -11.75
C ASN A 47 4.71 17.24 -10.92
N ILE A 48 4.82 17.15 -9.59
CA ILE A 48 4.70 18.31 -8.70
C ILE A 48 5.80 19.34 -9.00
N GLY A 49 7.05 18.90 -9.14
CA GLY A 49 8.17 19.78 -9.48
C GLY A 49 7.99 20.51 -10.81
N ALA A 50 7.52 19.80 -11.84
CA ALA A 50 7.21 20.37 -13.14
C ALA A 50 6.06 21.40 -13.06
N GLY A 51 4.97 21.05 -12.35
CA GLY A 51 3.84 21.96 -12.14
C GLY A 51 4.21 23.23 -11.38
N LEU A 52 5.03 23.11 -10.33
CA LEU A 52 5.55 24.26 -9.59
C LEU A 52 6.46 25.15 -10.46
N ALA A 53 7.32 24.54 -11.29
CA ALA A 53 8.18 25.28 -12.23
C ALA A 53 7.38 26.09 -13.25
N LEU A 54 6.22 25.57 -13.69
CA LEU A 54 5.30 26.29 -14.58
C LEU A 54 4.58 27.43 -13.84
N ALA A 55 4.20 27.21 -12.59
CA ALA A 55 3.46 28.21 -11.79
C ALA A 55 4.38 29.36 -11.30
N ASP A 56 5.64 29.06 -11.03
CA ASP A 56 6.64 30.04 -10.60
C ASP A 56 7.95 29.89 -11.40
N PRO A 57 8.01 30.49 -12.62
CA PRO A 57 9.16 30.37 -13.51
C PRO A 57 10.45 30.97 -12.97
N LEU A 58 10.37 31.88 -11.99
CA LEU A 58 11.57 32.48 -11.38
C LEU A 58 12.38 31.48 -10.55
N HIS A 59 11.71 30.44 -10.02
CA HIS A 59 12.35 29.40 -9.22
C HIS A 59 12.28 28.02 -9.88
N ALA A 60 11.98 27.97 -11.19
CA ALA A 60 11.77 26.72 -11.94
C ALA A 60 12.91 25.71 -11.76
N GLU A 61 14.16 26.14 -11.91
CA GLU A 61 15.35 25.27 -11.76
C GLU A 61 15.43 24.66 -10.34
N ALA A 62 15.08 25.45 -9.33
CA ALA A 62 15.11 24.98 -7.94
C ALA A 62 14.03 23.92 -7.66
N TYR A 63 12.82 24.08 -8.21
CA TYR A 63 11.76 23.09 -8.12
C TYR A 63 12.13 21.79 -8.84
N GLN A 64 12.59 21.90 -10.09
CA GLN A 64 12.99 20.74 -10.88
C GLN A 64 14.13 19.97 -10.22
N LYS A 65 15.15 20.68 -9.72
CA LYS A 65 16.27 20.02 -9.05
C LYS A 65 15.83 19.29 -7.79
N ARG A 66 15.00 19.90 -6.94
CA ARG A 66 14.52 19.25 -5.72
C ARG A 66 13.65 18.02 -6.04
N ALA A 67 12.82 18.11 -7.07
CA ALA A 67 12.00 16.99 -7.51
C ALA A 67 12.87 15.82 -8.01
N GLN A 68 13.89 16.10 -8.80
CA GLN A 68 14.84 15.09 -9.29
C GLN A 68 15.63 14.46 -8.14
N ASP A 69 16.13 15.27 -7.20
CA ASP A 69 16.88 14.77 -6.04
C ASP A 69 15.97 13.86 -5.16
N ALA A 70 14.71 14.26 -4.93
CA ALA A 70 13.74 13.50 -4.17
C ALA A 70 13.30 12.21 -4.88
N SER A 71 13.03 12.27 -6.19
CA SER A 71 12.71 11.11 -7.04
C SER A 71 13.84 10.08 -7.00
N ALA A 72 15.09 10.52 -7.19
CA ALA A 72 16.24 9.64 -7.12
C ALA A 72 16.42 8.99 -5.74
N GLN A 73 16.13 9.71 -4.66
CA GLN A 73 16.15 9.18 -3.29
C GLN A 73 15.09 8.10 -3.09
N LEU A 74 13.85 8.35 -3.52
CA LEU A 74 12.74 7.38 -3.42
C LEU A 74 13.01 6.10 -4.20
N LEU A 75 13.54 6.20 -5.42
CA LEU A 75 13.88 5.03 -6.24
C LEU A 75 14.99 4.18 -5.62
N ASN A 76 16.03 4.84 -5.08
CA ASN A 76 17.10 4.14 -4.36
C ASN A 76 16.57 3.47 -3.09
N TRP A 77 15.68 4.16 -2.37
CA TRP A 77 15.04 3.63 -1.16
C TRP A 77 14.20 2.39 -1.47
N LYS A 78 13.34 2.47 -2.49
CA LYS A 78 12.57 1.32 -2.98
C LYS A 78 13.45 0.11 -3.27
N SER A 79 14.57 0.32 -3.96
CA SER A 79 15.51 -0.78 -4.27
C SER A 79 16.08 -1.41 -3.00
N THR A 80 16.50 -0.59 -2.03
CA THR A 80 17.06 -1.07 -0.77
C THR A 80 16.04 -1.86 0.05
N LEU A 81 14.80 -1.36 0.14
CA LEU A 81 13.73 -2.04 0.88
C LEU A 81 13.27 -3.33 0.19
N ARG A 82 13.29 -3.34 -1.14
CA ARG A 82 12.95 -4.54 -1.91
C ARG A 82 13.90 -5.70 -1.61
N ASP A 83 15.17 -5.42 -1.37
CA ASP A 83 16.15 -6.44 -1.01
C ASP A 83 15.83 -7.11 0.34
N ILE A 84 15.05 -6.47 1.22
CA ILE A 84 14.62 -7.04 2.51
C ILE A 84 13.52 -8.09 2.30
N ILE A 85 12.52 -7.79 1.46
CA ILE A 85 11.33 -8.65 1.28
C ILE A 85 11.52 -9.62 0.11
N ALA A 86 12.01 -9.12 -1.02
CA ALA A 86 12.09 -9.82 -2.29
C ALA A 86 13.52 -10.15 -2.69
N SER A 87 14.34 -10.58 -1.74
CA SER A 87 15.72 -10.99 -2.01
C SER A 87 15.77 -12.11 -3.05
N ASP A 88 16.61 -11.95 -4.07
CA ASP A 88 16.93 -13.02 -5.03
C ASP A 88 17.76 -14.16 -4.42
N GLN A 89 18.28 -13.95 -3.19
CA GLN A 89 19.03 -14.96 -2.46
C GLN A 89 18.05 -15.92 -1.76
N PRO A 90 18.11 -17.24 -2.09
CA PRO A 90 17.14 -18.22 -1.57
C PRO A 90 17.06 -18.27 -0.03
N ASP A 91 18.19 -18.05 0.65
CA ASP A 91 18.30 -18.11 2.11
C ASP A 91 17.73 -16.87 2.83
N LEU A 92 17.46 -15.79 2.07
CA LEU A 92 16.90 -14.52 2.58
C LEU A 92 15.49 -14.26 2.06
N ARG A 93 14.95 -15.16 1.24
CA ARG A 93 13.59 -15.03 0.71
C ARG A 93 12.59 -15.36 1.80
N LEU A 94 11.56 -14.48 1.95
CA LEU A 94 10.46 -14.76 2.85
C LEU A 94 9.75 -16.07 2.47
N PRO A 95 9.43 -16.93 3.45
CA PRO A 95 8.68 -18.17 3.20
C PRO A 95 7.24 -17.92 2.75
N HIS A 96 6.66 -16.80 3.19
CA HIS A 96 5.32 -16.36 2.83
C HIS A 96 5.38 -14.99 2.15
N ARG A 97 4.49 -14.77 1.19
CA ARG A 97 4.35 -13.51 0.45
C ARG A 97 2.90 -13.05 0.39
N GLU A 98 2.03 -13.91 0.87
CA GLU A 98 0.60 -13.71 0.87
C GLU A 98 0.20 -12.82 2.05
N LEU A 99 -0.54 -11.76 1.74
CA LEU A 99 -1.07 -10.81 2.72
C LEU A 99 -2.58 -10.94 2.85
N ILE A 100 -3.07 -10.75 4.07
CA ILE A 100 -4.45 -10.37 4.35
C ILE A 100 -4.39 -9.01 5.02
N THR A 101 -4.94 -8.00 4.38
CA THR A 101 -4.90 -6.60 4.82
C THR A 101 -6.24 -6.17 5.40
N PHE A 102 -6.29 -5.03 6.07
CA PHE A 102 -7.52 -4.54 6.69
C PHE A 102 -8.47 -3.99 5.63
N HIS A 103 -8.05 -2.97 4.87
CA HIS A 103 -8.82 -2.51 3.73
C HIS A 103 -8.00 -2.57 2.43
N ASP A 104 -8.67 -2.36 1.30
CA ASP A 104 -8.06 -2.47 -0.03
C ASP A 104 -7.31 -1.18 -0.42
N GLY A 105 -6.16 -0.97 0.21
CA GLY A 105 -5.32 0.22 -0.02
C GLY A 105 -3.82 -0.11 -0.14
N PHE A 106 -3.47 -1.39 -0.12
CA PHE A 106 -2.07 -1.85 -0.19
C PHE A 106 -1.66 -2.43 -1.54
N GLN A 107 -2.50 -2.35 -2.59
CA GLN A 107 -2.25 -2.91 -3.92
C GLN A 107 -0.92 -2.42 -4.52
N TYR A 108 -0.69 -1.10 -4.52
CA TYR A 108 0.55 -0.51 -5.02
C TYR A 108 1.78 -0.90 -4.20
N PHE A 109 1.63 -1.00 -2.87
CA PHE A 109 2.70 -1.47 -1.99
C PHE A 109 3.02 -2.94 -2.28
N ALA A 110 2.02 -3.79 -2.37
CA ALA A 110 2.20 -5.20 -2.67
C ALA A 110 2.92 -5.39 -4.02
N GLN A 111 2.48 -4.69 -5.07
CA GLN A 111 3.16 -4.73 -6.36
C GLN A 111 4.60 -4.20 -6.30
N ALA A 112 4.87 -3.13 -5.52
CA ALA A 112 6.21 -2.56 -5.38
C ALA A 112 7.20 -3.54 -4.76
N PHE A 113 6.73 -4.37 -3.83
CA PHE A 113 7.56 -5.26 -3.02
C PHE A 113 7.36 -6.76 -3.35
N ASP A 114 6.67 -7.07 -4.45
CA ASP A 114 6.46 -8.44 -4.93
C ASP A 114 5.74 -9.31 -3.89
N LEU A 115 4.67 -8.78 -3.31
CA LEU A 115 3.77 -9.43 -2.36
C LEU A 115 2.40 -9.65 -3.02
N ASP A 116 1.63 -10.62 -2.52
CA ASP A 116 0.33 -11.00 -3.04
C ASP A 116 -0.76 -10.73 -2.00
N ILE A 117 -1.71 -9.83 -2.29
CA ILE A 117 -2.89 -9.61 -1.42
C ILE A 117 -3.93 -10.66 -1.78
N LEU A 118 -4.23 -11.55 -0.84
CA LEU A 118 -5.26 -12.57 -1.03
C LEU A 118 -6.67 -12.03 -0.76
N LYS A 119 -6.79 -11.17 0.24
CA LYS A 119 -8.07 -10.59 0.65
C LYS A 119 -7.87 -9.34 1.51
N ALA A 120 -8.74 -8.35 1.36
CA ALA A 120 -8.95 -7.32 2.37
C ALA A 120 -10.06 -7.76 3.34
N ILE A 121 -9.93 -7.43 4.64
CA ILE A 121 -10.92 -7.78 5.69
C ILE A 121 -12.17 -6.90 5.53
N GLU A 122 -11.97 -5.61 5.22
CA GLU A 122 -13.01 -4.65 4.88
C GLU A 122 -12.83 -4.22 3.42
N GLU A 123 -13.85 -4.38 2.61
CA GLU A 123 -13.81 -3.96 1.20
C GLU A 123 -13.87 -2.44 1.07
N GLU A 124 -14.57 -1.76 2.01
CA GLU A 124 -14.63 -0.30 2.13
C GLU A 124 -14.25 0.12 3.55
N GLU A 125 -13.59 1.25 3.69
CA GLU A 125 -13.19 1.80 5.00
C GLU A 125 -14.40 1.98 5.91
N GLY A 126 -14.40 1.30 7.06
CA GLY A 126 -15.48 1.34 8.05
C GLY A 126 -16.65 0.39 7.78
N SER A 127 -16.58 -0.47 6.77
CA SER A 127 -17.51 -1.59 6.60
C SER A 127 -17.20 -2.70 7.63
N GLU A 128 -18.24 -3.36 8.14
CA GLU A 128 -18.05 -4.54 9.00
C GLU A 128 -18.05 -5.81 8.14
N ALA A 129 -16.99 -6.61 8.23
CA ALA A 129 -16.93 -7.90 7.54
C ALA A 129 -18.09 -8.81 7.97
N SER A 130 -18.78 -9.39 7.00
CA SER A 130 -19.84 -10.36 7.23
C SER A 130 -19.28 -11.67 7.82
N ALA A 131 -20.15 -12.48 8.44
CA ALA A 131 -19.77 -13.79 8.91
C ALA A 131 -19.33 -14.75 7.78
N ALA A 132 -19.69 -14.49 6.53
CA ALA A 132 -19.25 -15.27 5.38
C ALA A 132 -17.80 -14.91 5.01
N GLU A 133 -17.47 -13.62 4.94
CA GLU A 133 -16.13 -13.11 4.68
C GLU A 133 -15.14 -13.53 5.77
N ILE A 134 -15.52 -13.44 7.04
CA ILE A 134 -14.69 -13.93 8.15
C ILE A 134 -14.34 -15.42 7.96
N ARG A 135 -15.33 -16.25 7.57
CA ARG A 135 -15.07 -17.69 7.33
C ARG A 135 -14.17 -17.93 6.14
N GLU A 136 -14.29 -17.13 5.07
CA GLU A 136 -13.41 -17.17 3.91
C GLU A 136 -11.97 -16.84 4.33
N ILE A 137 -11.77 -15.74 5.06
CA ILE A 137 -10.47 -15.31 5.57
C ILE A 137 -9.84 -16.40 6.45
N VAL A 138 -10.59 -16.98 7.37
CA VAL A 138 -10.12 -18.11 8.20
C VAL A 138 -9.72 -19.32 7.35
N SER A 139 -10.43 -19.57 6.25
CA SER A 139 -10.08 -20.64 5.30
C SER A 139 -8.79 -20.33 4.53
N LEU A 140 -8.61 -19.10 4.08
CA LEU A 140 -7.37 -18.65 3.41
C LEU A 140 -6.17 -18.77 4.34
N ILE A 141 -6.28 -18.28 5.58
CA ILE A 141 -5.24 -18.39 6.61
C ILE A 141 -4.78 -19.85 6.79
N ARG A 142 -5.72 -20.78 6.91
CA ARG A 142 -5.42 -22.20 7.08
C ARG A 142 -4.85 -22.87 5.83
N THR A 143 -5.32 -22.45 4.65
CA THR A 143 -4.90 -23.03 3.35
C THR A 143 -3.49 -22.61 2.99
N TYR A 144 -3.14 -21.36 3.21
CA TYR A 144 -1.85 -20.79 2.88
C TYR A 144 -0.88 -20.75 4.06
N GLU A 145 -1.30 -21.25 5.23
CA GLU A 145 -0.52 -21.26 6.48
C GLU A 145 -0.01 -19.84 6.86
N ILE A 146 -0.85 -18.81 6.62
CA ILE A 146 -0.49 -17.41 6.84
C ILE A 146 -0.21 -17.16 8.31
N PRO A 147 0.97 -16.61 8.68
CA PRO A 147 1.34 -16.41 10.07
C PRO A 147 0.77 -15.14 10.69
N ALA A 148 0.41 -14.13 9.87
CA ALA A 148 -0.05 -12.82 10.33
C ALA A 148 -1.09 -12.20 9.40
N ILE A 149 -1.97 -11.37 9.96
CA ILE A 149 -2.87 -10.46 9.23
C ILE A 149 -2.52 -9.02 9.59
N PHE A 150 -2.83 -8.09 8.66
CA PHE A 150 -2.36 -6.72 8.78
C PHE A 150 -3.54 -5.75 8.94
N THR A 151 -3.46 -4.88 9.95
CA THR A 151 -4.42 -3.84 10.25
C THR A 151 -3.81 -2.46 10.01
N GLU A 152 -4.60 -1.40 10.14
CA GLU A 152 -4.09 -0.04 10.07
C GLU A 152 -3.77 0.51 11.45
N VAL A 153 -2.72 1.35 11.53
CA VAL A 153 -2.26 1.97 12.79
C VAL A 153 -3.40 2.73 13.50
N ASN A 154 -4.31 3.37 12.75
CA ASN A 154 -5.40 4.17 13.29
C ASN A 154 -6.79 3.54 13.06
N GLY A 155 -6.85 2.32 12.53
CA GLY A 155 -8.09 1.60 12.24
C GLY A 155 -8.64 0.82 13.44
N SER A 156 -9.89 0.35 13.33
CA SER A 156 -10.43 -0.63 14.26
C SER A 156 -9.83 -2.02 13.98
N ASP A 157 -9.34 -2.70 15.01
CA ASP A 157 -8.78 -4.04 14.87
C ASP A 157 -9.72 -5.15 15.38
N SER A 158 -10.95 -4.82 15.72
CA SER A 158 -11.90 -5.75 16.39
C SER A 158 -12.16 -7.02 15.59
N THR A 159 -12.37 -6.91 14.27
CA THR A 159 -12.57 -8.04 13.35
C THR A 159 -11.28 -8.85 13.22
N ALA A 160 -10.13 -8.18 13.03
CA ALA A 160 -8.82 -8.84 12.96
C ALA A 160 -8.51 -9.61 14.25
N GLN A 161 -8.80 -9.05 15.42
CA GLN A 161 -8.63 -9.72 16.71
C GLN A 161 -9.59 -10.93 16.87
N ALA A 162 -10.79 -10.87 16.30
CA ALA A 162 -11.71 -12.02 16.31
C ALA A 162 -11.16 -13.17 15.44
N ILE A 163 -10.65 -12.87 14.25
CA ILE A 163 -9.98 -13.82 13.35
C ILE A 163 -8.74 -14.41 14.02
N ALA A 164 -7.91 -13.58 14.64
CA ALA A 164 -6.70 -14.02 15.34
C ALA A 164 -7.01 -14.96 16.50
N ARG A 165 -8.07 -14.71 17.28
CA ARG A 165 -8.50 -15.64 18.36
C ARG A 165 -8.91 -17.01 17.83
N GLU A 166 -9.48 -17.09 16.62
CA GLU A 166 -9.90 -18.35 16.02
C GLU A 166 -8.75 -19.12 15.36
N THR A 167 -7.80 -18.40 14.76
CA THR A 167 -6.76 -18.98 13.92
C THR A 167 -5.39 -19.07 14.61
N GLY A 168 -5.13 -18.21 15.57
CA GLY A 168 -3.84 -18.10 16.26
C GLY A 168 -2.82 -17.21 15.53
N VAL A 169 -3.19 -16.55 14.43
CA VAL A 169 -2.29 -15.66 13.68
C VAL A 169 -1.99 -14.38 14.45
N ALA A 170 -0.83 -13.77 14.14
CA ALA A 170 -0.50 -12.45 14.66
C ALA A 170 -1.36 -11.36 13.98
N VAL A 171 -1.57 -10.24 14.68
CA VAL A 171 -2.17 -9.02 14.13
C VAL A 171 -1.12 -7.91 14.17
N CYS A 172 -0.73 -7.41 13.01
CA CYS A 172 0.35 -6.44 12.85
C CYS A 172 -0.18 -5.16 12.20
N PRO A 173 0.02 -3.97 12.82
CA PRO A 173 -0.42 -2.72 12.24
C PRO A 173 0.52 -2.25 11.12
N LEU A 174 -0.04 -1.70 10.03
CA LEU A 174 0.67 -1.02 8.95
C LEU A 174 0.17 0.41 8.83
N SER A 175 1.02 1.31 8.33
CA SER A 175 0.67 2.70 8.05
C SER A 175 0.25 2.88 6.60
N MET A 176 -0.88 3.54 6.37
CA MET A 176 -1.32 4.02 5.05
C MET A 176 -0.69 5.36 4.65
N ILE A 177 0.10 5.96 5.54
CA ILE A 177 0.79 7.23 5.30
C ILE A 177 -0.18 8.36 4.88
N MET A 178 -1.34 8.40 5.55
CA MET A 178 -2.41 9.40 5.27
C MET A 178 -2.07 10.79 5.82
N SER A 179 -1.05 10.91 6.64
CA SER A 179 -0.58 12.17 7.21
C SER A 179 0.93 12.17 7.36
N GLY A 180 1.53 13.36 7.37
CA GLY A 180 2.95 13.57 7.63
C GLY A 180 3.14 14.65 8.70
N ASP A 181 4.34 14.70 9.28
CA ASP A 181 4.74 15.68 10.28
C ASP A 181 5.37 16.95 9.67
N GLY A 182 5.50 16.99 8.35
CA GLY A 182 6.06 18.14 7.63
C GLY A 182 7.58 18.10 7.42
N ASP A 183 8.26 17.05 7.88
CA ASP A 183 9.72 16.91 7.77
C ASP A 183 10.18 16.33 6.39
N GLY A 184 9.39 16.53 5.35
CA GLY A 184 9.74 16.18 3.97
C GLY A 184 9.65 14.67 3.70
N LEU A 185 10.69 14.12 3.03
CA LEU A 185 10.70 12.70 2.65
C LEU A 185 10.99 11.75 3.81
N ASP A 186 11.61 12.22 4.89
CA ASP A 186 12.10 11.33 5.94
C ASP A 186 10.93 10.59 6.61
N SER A 187 9.85 11.29 6.97
CA SER A 187 8.66 10.65 7.56
C SER A 187 7.98 9.65 6.62
N TYR A 188 7.95 9.92 5.32
CA TYR A 188 7.46 8.97 4.33
C TYR A 188 8.37 7.73 4.23
N CYS A 189 9.67 7.93 4.14
CA CYS A 189 10.64 6.84 4.05
C CYS A 189 10.63 5.97 5.31
N ASP A 190 10.52 6.58 6.49
CA ASP A 190 10.43 5.87 7.76
C ASP A 190 9.16 5.00 7.82
N ALA A 191 8.00 5.55 7.44
CA ALA A 191 6.73 4.81 7.45
C ALA A 191 6.72 3.63 6.46
N ILE A 192 7.26 3.79 5.24
CA ILE A 192 7.40 2.68 4.29
C ILE A 192 8.38 1.63 4.84
N SER A 193 9.48 2.05 5.48
CA SER A 193 10.45 1.12 6.08
C SER A 193 9.84 0.32 7.22
N GLU A 194 9.09 0.98 8.10
CA GLU A 194 8.38 0.32 9.21
C GLU A 194 7.36 -0.71 8.69
N ASN A 195 6.64 -0.40 7.61
CA ASN A 195 5.75 -1.37 6.96
C ASN A 195 6.52 -2.58 6.42
N VAL A 196 7.64 -2.35 5.71
CA VAL A 196 8.49 -3.41 5.16
C VAL A 196 9.05 -4.29 6.27
N GLU A 197 9.60 -3.70 7.34
CA GLU A 197 10.14 -4.43 8.48
C GLU A 197 9.07 -5.22 9.23
N THR A 198 7.89 -4.63 9.43
CA THR A 198 6.75 -5.28 10.08
C THR A 198 6.33 -6.52 9.30
N ILE A 199 6.19 -6.40 7.98
CA ILE A 199 5.81 -7.52 7.10
C ILE A 199 6.92 -8.58 7.09
N ALA A 200 8.18 -8.19 6.92
CA ALA A 200 9.30 -9.11 6.89
C ALA A 200 9.40 -9.92 8.19
N ASN A 201 9.24 -9.27 9.34
CA ASN A 201 9.27 -9.95 10.65
C ASN A 201 8.06 -10.87 10.87
N ALA A 202 6.88 -10.48 10.36
CA ALA A 202 5.65 -11.25 10.55
C ALA A 202 5.56 -12.48 9.64
N LEU A 203 6.21 -12.44 8.47
CA LEU A 203 6.19 -13.51 7.46
C LEU A 203 7.45 -14.38 7.46
N SER A 204 8.37 -14.19 8.43
CA SER A 204 9.63 -14.92 8.55
C SER A 204 9.47 -16.30 9.18
#